data_cbb9d591ac55297d53f71b76f1971613
#
_entry.id   cbb9d591ac55297d53f71b76f1971613
#
_cell.length_a   1.000
_cell.length_b   1.000
_cell.length_c   1.000
_cell.angle_alpha   90.00
_cell.angle_beta   90.00
_cell.angle_gamma   90.00
#
_symmetry.space_group_name_H-M   'P 1'
#
loop_
_entity.id
_entity.type
_entity.pdbx_description
1 polymer ?
#
loop_
_entity_poly.entity_id
_entity_poly.type
_entity_poly.pdbx_seq_one_letter_code
_entity_poly.pdbx_strand_id
1 'polypeptide(L)'
;MQLWDECPEQTALLEQLGPQAKQGTMSWQDVADAVSGIGPNRSLASCRHRWYRERKRQDEETEQSRDDAPEPVPYELMDPRLDWNEWIDHLIDRQQKVQEADPIYAFGRSRIDTDRPIIYQPVGDIHMGSRFVCYPEFRQAVERMLATPRIYWGMHGEDIEGFNTTFRDARAVLNMLVQPKIQRILDRRLLEMLHQDGRLLYGCAGTPSHGVVQVIGQDLIQDEYQRLHVWYFVGKAIFILDVGQETYVMMVGHRLPGTSIYNPNHAQIRALLYDCPVADFIVSGHTHQYGYQEYMHHELAFQAGVMPINRTHLVNVGTAKTGPDPYALSNWRQGVMEFPQFVLYPDRHEIKRVYGWEDVDHYLELD
;
A
#
# COMPACT_ATOMS: atom_id res chain seq x y z
N MET A 1 -34.28 -21.74 26.29
CA MET A 1 -33.26 -20.69 26.05
C MET A 1 -33.49 -20.18 24.61
N GLN A 2 -33.96 -18.96 24.45
CA GLN A 2 -34.20 -18.40 23.11
C GLN A 2 -32.91 -18.29 22.32
N LEU A 3 -32.94 -18.66 21.05
CA LEU A 3 -31.80 -18.56 20.14
C LEU A 3 -31.51 -17.10 19.84
N TRP A 4 -30.29 -16.78 19.46
CA TRP A 4 -29.88 -15.42 19.04
C TRP A 4 -30.65 -14.94 17.80
N ASP A 5 -30.92 -15.84 16.88
CA ASP A 5 -31.63 -15.58 15.63
C ASP A 5 -33.12 -15.20 15.83
N GLU A 6 -33.65 -15.49 17.04
CA GLU A 6 -34.98 -15.07 17.46
C GLU A 6 -35.03 -13.66 18.11
N CYS A 7 -33.83 -13.01 18.24
CA CYS A 7 -33.67 -11.72 18.92
C CYS A 7 -32.79 -10.78 18.07
N PRO A 8 -33.31 -10.28 16.92
CA PRO A 8 -32.53 -9.47 15.98
C PRO A 8 -32.00 -8.17 16.60
N GLU A 9 -32.74 -7.55 17.51
CA GLU A 9 -32.33 -6.31 18.19
C GLU A 9 -31.10 -6.53 19.07
N GLN A 10 -31.03 -7.67 19.77
CA GLN A 10 -29.85 -8.05 20.58
C GLN A 10 -28.62 -8.28 19.67
N THR A 11 -28.83 -8.89 18.51
CA THR A 11 -27.75 -9.13 17.54
C THR A 11 -27.24 -7.80 16.99
N ALA A 12 -28.12 -6.89 16.58
CA ALA A 12 -27.72 -5.57 16.09
C ALA A 12 -26.96 -4.74 17.13
N LEU A 13 -27.42 -4.76 18.39
CA LEU A 13 -26.70 -4.06 19.47
C LEU A 13 -25.34 -4.70 19.75
N LEU A 14 -25.22 -6.02 19.68
CA LEU A 14 -23.94 -6.72 19.83
C LEU A 14 -22.96 -6.36 18.72
N GLU A 15 -23.42 -6.22 17.47
CA GLU A 15 -22.61 -5.76 16.34
C GLU A 15 -22.10 -4.34 16.53
N GLN A 16 -22.90 -3.46 17.10
CA GLN A 16 -22.53 -2.07 17.40
C GLN A 16 -21.50 -1.96 18.53
N LEU A 17 -21.67 -2.74 19.62
CA LEU A 17 -20.85 -2.61 20.82
C LEU A 17 -19.61 -3.54 20.82
N GLY A 18 -19.64 -4.64 20.07
CA GLY A 18 -18.56 -5.61 20.02
C GLY A 18 -17.19 -5.02 19.63
N PRO A 19 -17.12 -4.13 18.62
CA PRO A 19 -15.88 -3.43 18.27
C PRO A 19 -15.29 -2.64 19.45
N GLN A 20 -16.11 -1.95 20.23
CA GLN A 20 -15.68 -1.16 21.40
C GLN A 20 -15.10 -2.04 22.49
N ALA A 21 -15.70 -3.21 22.73
CA ALA A 21 -15.16 -4.18 23.68
C ALA A 21 -13.85 -4.80 23.19
N LYS A 22 -13.70 -5.04 21.88
CA LYS A 22 -12.45 -5.53 21.31
C LYS A 22 -11.32 -4.52 21.41
N GLN A 23 -11.63 -3.23 21.26
CA GLN A 23 -10.67 -2.12 21.36
C GLN A 23 -10.34 -1.75 22.82
N GLY A 24 -11.04 -2.34 23.80
CA GLY A 24 -10.83 -2.06 25.23
C GLY A 24 -11.45 -0.76 25.73
N THR A 25 -12.25 -0.07 24.91
CA THR A 25 -13.00 1.14 25.31
C THR A 25 -14.25 0.83 26.11
N MET A 26 -14.72 -0.42 26.07
CA MET A 26 -15.83 -0.97 26.85
C MET A 26 -15.48 -2.37 27.32
N SER A 27 -15.97 -2.81 28.48
CA SER A 27 -15.78 -4.19 28.89
C SER A 27 -16.79 -5.14 28.25
N TRP A 28 -16.42 -6.42 28.06
CA TRP A 28 -17.36 -7.41 27.56
C TRP A 28 -18.52 -7.66 28.55
N GLN A 29 -18.35 -7.32 29.83
CA GLN A 29 -19.42 -7.36 30.81
C GLN A 29 -20.46 -6.27 30.54
N ASP A 30 -20.02 -5.04 30.26
CA ASP A 30 -20.93 -3.93 29.94
C ASP A 30 -21.71 -4.21 28.65
N VAL A 31 -21.08 -4.86 27.66
CA VAL A 31 -21.75 -5.33 26.43
C VAL A 31 -22.83 -6.37 26.76
N ALA A 32 -22.51 -7.35 27.62
CA ALA A 32 -23.46 -8.38 27.99
C ALA A 32 -24.64 -7.80 28.76
N ASP A 33 -24.41 -6.84 29.66
CA ASP A 33 -25.45 -6.16 30.43
C ASP A 33 -26.34 -5.31 29.51
N ALA A 34 -25.77 -4.55 28.58
CA ALA A 34 -26.51 -3.76 27.61
C ALA A 34 -27.40 -4.64 26.70
N VAL A 35 -26.84 -5.71 26.14
CA VAL A 35 -27.58 -6.66 25.29
C VAL A 35 -28.69 -7.38 26.08
N SER A 36 -28.46 -7.70 27.35
CA SER A 36 -29.46 -8.31 28.21
C SER A 36 -30.57 -7.34 28.62
N GLY A 37 -30.31 -6.02 28.57
CA GLY A 37 -31.31 -4.98 28.88
C GLY A 37 -32.45 -4.87 27.88
N ILE A 38 -32.26 -5.35 26.64
CA ILE A 38 -33.29 -5.26 25.57
C ILE A 38 -33.92 -6.60 25.20
N GLY A 39 -33.58 -7.69 25.89
CA GLY A 39 -34.12 -9.02 25.60
C GLY A 39 -33.69 -10.09 26.62
N PRO A 40 -33.72 -11.37 26.25
CA PRO A 40 -33.31 -12.44 27.13
C PRO A 40 -31.90 -12.28 27.67
N ASN A 41 -31.68 -12.61 28.94
CA ASN A 41 -30.37 -12.55 29.57
C ASN A 41 -29.29 -13.32 28.79
N ARG A 42 -28.20 -12.63 28.48
CA ARG A 42 -27.05 -13.16 27.77
C ARG A 42 -25.79 -13.07 28.63
N SER A 43 -25.11 -14.19 28.80
CA SER A 43 -23.82 -14.17 29.51
C SER A 43 -22.73 -13.50 28.69
N LEU A 44 -21.73 -12.93 29.35
CA LEU A 44 -20.52 -12.39 28.75
C LEU A 44 -19.90 -13.37 27.72
N ALA A 45 -19.80 -14.66 28.11
CA ALA A 45 -19.26 -15.71 27.23
C ALA A 45 -20.14 -15.91 25.98
N SER A 46 -21.48 -15.83 26.12
CA SER A 46 -22.41 -15.96 25.00
C SER A 46 -22.29 -14.79 24.02
N CYS A 47 -22.24 -13.56 24.53
CA CYS A 47 -22.05 -12.35 23.68
C CYS A 47 -20.73 -12.39 22.94
N ARG A 48 -19.66 -12.67 23.65
CA ARG A 48 -18.31 -12.75 23.06
C ARG A 48 -18.22 -13.85 21.99
N HIS A 49 -18.74 -15.06 22.29
CA HIS A 49 -18.74 -16.19 21.36
C HIS A 49 -19.59 -15.90 20.11
N ARG A 50 -20.80 -15.32 20.27
CA ARG A 50 -21.67 -14.95 19.15
C ARG A 50 -20.99 -13.92 18.24
N TRP A 51 -20.41 -12.86 18.81
CA TRP A 51 -19.75 -11.82 18.05
C TRP A 51 -18.57 -12.36 17.23
N TYR A 52 -17.69 -13.19 17.81
CA TYR A 52 -16.57 -13.78 17.08
C TYR A 52 -17.04 -14.78 16.01
N ARG A 53 -18.13 -15.51 16.26
CA ARG A 53 -18.69 -16.45 15.28
C ARG A 53 -19.31 -15.72 14.08
N GLU A 54 -20.08 -14.64 14.32
CA GLU A 54 -20.63 -13.84 13.23
C GLU A 54 -19.54 -13.18 12.38
N ARG A 55 -18.52 -12.66 13.03
CA ARG A 55 -17.38 -12.06 12.32
C ARG A 55 -16.62 -13.08 11.49
N LYS A 56 -16.41 -14.28 12.02
CA LYS A 56 -15.82 -15.39 11.25
C LYS A 56 -16.70 -15.77 10.06
N ARG A 57 -18.02 -15.76 10.21
CA ARG A 57 -18.96 -16.02 9.11
C ARG A 57 -18.91 -14.91 8.05
N GLN A 58 -18.85 -13.64 8.46
CA GLN A 58 -18.66 -12.52 7.54
C GLN A 58 -17.32 -12.61 6.81
N ASP A 59 -16.25 -12.99 7.50
CA ASP A 59 -14.94 -13.23 6.89
C ASP A 59 -15.00 -14.41 5.89
N GLU A 60 -15.72 -15.49 6.22
CA GLU A 60 -15.95 -16.65 5.34
C GLU A 60 -16.87 -16.30 4.15
N GLU A 61 -17.93 -15.51 4.34
CA GLU A 61 -18.79 -14.99 3.26
C GLU A 61 -18.03 -14.01 2.37
N THR A 62 -17.12 -13.20 2.93
CA THR A 62 -16.21 -12.35 2.17
C THR A 62 -15.15 -13.18 1.44
N GLU A 63 -14.73 -14.33 1.98
CA GLU A 63 -13.89 -15.31 1.28
C GLU A 63 -14.64 -16.06 0.17
N GLN A 64 -15.93 -16.36 0.35
CA GLN A 64 -16.78 -16.97 -0.67
C GLN A 64 -17.18 -15.99 -1.78
N SER A 65 -17.29 -14.68 -1.51
CA SER A 65 -17.42 -13.68 -2.57
C SER A 65 -16.14 -13.51 -3.41
N ARG A 66 -15.05 -14.14 -3.02
CA ARG A 66 -13.81 -14.26 -3.80
C ARG A 66 -13.87 -15.31 -4.91
N ASP A 67 -14.84 -16.23 -4.86
CA ASP A 67 -15.12 -17.13 -6.00
C ASP A 67 -15.67 -16.37 -7.22
N ASP A 68 -16.03 -15.07 -7.06
CA ASP A 68 -16.36 -14.14 -8.14
C ASP A 68 -15.12 -13.39 -8.71
N ALA A 69 -13.90 -13.66 -8.21
CA ALA A 69 -12.71 -13.24 -8.94
C ALA A 69 -12.75 -13.92 -10.33
N PRO A 70 -12.57 -13.16 -11.43
CA PRO A 70 -12.61 -13.75 -12.76
C PRO A 70 -11.65 -14.94 -12.78
N GLU A 71 -12.17 -16.12 -13.13
CA GLU A 71 -11.35 -17.30 -13.26
C GLU A 71 -10.15 -16.97 -14.16
N PRO A 72 -8.93 -17.35 -13.76
CA PRO A 72 -7.77 -17.14 -14.62
C PRO A 72 -8.08 -17.76 -15.97
N VAL A 73 -7.97 -16.94 -17.03
CA VAL A 73 -8.27 -17.41 -18.40
C VAL A 73 -7.43 -18.66 -18.67
N PRO A 74 -8.04 -19.84 -18.73
CA PRO A 74 -7.29 -21.08 -18.80
C PRO A 74 -6.41 -21.10 -20.06
N TYR A 75 -5.23 -21.70 -19.96
CA TYR A 75 -4.41 -21.98 -21.12
C TYR A 75 -5.20 -22.94 -22.04
N GLU A 76 -5.81 -22.39 -23.07
CA GLU A 76 -6.40 -23.22 -24.12
C GLU A 76 -5.27 -23.92 -24.89
N LEU A 77 -5.40 -25.25 -25.03
CA LEU A 77 -4.55 -26.00 -25.93
C LEU A 77 -4.95 -25.58 -27.35
N MET A 78 -4.16 -24.70 -27.93
CA MET A 78 -4.42 -24.20 -29.27
C MET A 78 -4.11 -25.30 -30.31
N ASP A 79 -4.95 -25.41 -31.32
CA ASP A 79 -4.72 -26.33 -32.41
C ASP A 79 -3.52 -25.86 -33.27
N PRO A 80 -2.40 -26.59 -33.32
CA PRO A 80 -1.22 -26.17 -34.06
C PRO A 80 -1.44 -26.14 -35.58
N ARG A 81 -2.62 -26.56 -36.07
CA ARG A 81 -2.98 -26.60 -37.49
C ARG A 81 -3.65 -25.32 -37.99
N LEU A 82 -3.96 -24.37 -37.08
CA LEU A 82 -4.52 -23.09 -37.46
C LEU A 82 -3.54 -22.33 -38.40
N ASP A 83 -4.07 -21.60 -39.37
CA ASP A 83 -3.24 -20.72 -40.19
C ASP A 83 -2.79 -19.48 -39.41
N TRP A 84 -1.93 -18.67 -40.03
CA TRP A 84 -1.38 -17.49 -39.38
C TRP A 84 -2.45 -16.47 -38.97
N ASN A 85 -3.48 -16.25 -39.78
CA ASN A 85 -4.52 -15.27 -39.51
C ASN A 85 -5.42 -15.75 -38.37
N GLU A 86 -5.82 -17.02 -38.39
CA GLU A 86 -6.58 -17.63 -37.31
C GLU A 86 -5.82 -17.55 -35.96
N TRP A 87 -4.49 -17.77 -35.99
CA TRP A 87 -3.64 -17.61 -34.84
C TRP A 87 -3.66 -16.19 -34.31
N ILE A 88 -3.50 -15.17 -35.16
CA ILE A 88 -3.49 -13.79 -34.76
C ILE A 88 -4.84 -13.36 -34.19
N ASP A 89 -5.94 -13.73 -34.82
CA ASP A 89 -7.29 -13.42 -34.35
C ASP A 89 -7.53 -14.01 -32.96
N HIS A 90 -7.10 -15.24 -32.73
CA HIS A 90 -7.19 -15.88 -31.43
C HIS A 90 -6.31 -15.18 -30.37
N LEU A 91 -5.10 -14.76 -30.72
CA LEU A 91 -4.23 -14.00 -29.81
C LEU A 91 -4.81 -12.63 -29.48
N ILE A 92 -5.46 -11.96 -30.43
CA ILE A 92 -6.14 -10.67 -30.20
C ILE A 92 -7.28 -10.85 -29.20
N ASP A 93 -8.18 -11.83 -29.42
CA ASP A 93 -9.28 -12.13 -28.51
C ASP A 93 -8.77 -12.47 -27.10
N ARG A 94 -7.76 -13.33 -27.03
CA ARG A 94 -7.15 -13.71 -25.75
C ARG A 94 -6.48 -12.53 -25.04
N GLN A 95 -5.74 -11.71 -25.77
CA GLN A 95 -5.09 -10.51 -25.22
C GLN A 95 -6.13 -9.58 -24.60
N GLN A 96 -7.25 -9.37 -25.30
CA GLN A 96 -8.32 -8.51 -24.78
C GLN A 96 -8.92 -9.10 -23.50
N LYS A 97 -9.25 -10.40 -23.48
CA LYS A 97 -9.79 -11.08 -22.29
C LYS A 97 -8.85 -10.98 -21.07
N VAL A 98 -7.54 -11.19 -21.30
CA VAL A 98 -6.53 -11.06 -20.23
C VAL A 98 -6.42 -9.63 -19.74
N GLN A 99 -6.44 -8.65 -20.64
CA GLN A 99 -6.37 -7.23 -20.25
C GLN A 99 -7.62 -6.78 -19.49
N GLU A 100 -8.79 -7.32 -19.81
CA GLU A 100 -10.04 -7.05 -19.09
C GLU A 100 -10.05 -7.70 -17.70
N ALA A 101 -9.53 -8.93 -17.59
CA ALA A 101 -9.47 -9.67 -16.34
C ALA A 101 -8.38 -9.14 -15.38
N ASP A 102 -7.25 -8.70 -15.91
CA ASP A 102 -6.11 -8.21 -15.13
C ASP A 102 -5.54 -6.91 -15.73
N PRO A 103 -6.21 -5.76 -15.54
CA PRO A 103 -5.79 -4.50 -16.10
C PRO A 103 -4.49 -3.99 -15.46
N ILE A 104 -3.52 -3.67 -16.31
CA ILE A 104 -2.27 -3.01 -15.90
C ILE A 104 -2.44 -1.50 -15.98
N TYR A 105 -2.45 -0.84 -14.83
CA TYR A 105 -2.57 0.60 -14.75
C TYR A 105 -1.20 1.29 -14.84
N ALA A 106 -1.05 2.23 -15.77
CA ALA A 106 0.09 3.15 -15.87
C ALA A 106 -0.26 4.58 -15.43
N PHE A 107 -1.51 4.79 -15.05
CA PHE A 107 -2.06 6.07 -14.63
C PHE A 107 -3.12 5.87 -13.55
N GLY A 108 -3.09 6.73 -12.53
CA GLY A 108 -4.11 6.78 -11.49
C GLY A 108 -4.39 8.22 -11.07
N ARG A 109 -5.56 8.46 -10.52
CA ARG A 109 -5.95 9.76 -9.97
C ARG A 109 -6.81 9.56 -8.73
N SER A 110 -6.49 10.33 -7.68
CA SER A 110 -7.30 10.41 -6.46
C SER A 110 -7.54 11.87 -6.09
N ARG A 111 -8.61 12.12 -5.36
CA ARG A 111 -8.98 13.45 -4.91
C ARG A 111 -9.22 13.46 -3.40
N ILE A 112 -8.67 14.46 -2.74
CA ILE A 112 -8.89 14.75 -1.33
C ILE A 112 -9.56 16.12 -1.25
N ASP A 113 -10.85 16.12 -0.91
CA ASP A 113 -11.61 17.33 -0.71
C ASP A 113 -11.31 17.90 0.68
N THR A 114 -10.44 18.90 0.72
CA THR A 114 -10.01 19.57 1.95
C THR A 114 -9.69 21.03 1.71
N ASP A 115 -9.85 21.85 2.74
CA ASP A 115 -9.42 23.26 2.81
C ASP A 115 -8.16 23.42 3.68
N ARG A 116 -7.63 22.29 4.21
CA ARG A 116 -6.45 22.28 5.10
C ARG A 116 -5.30 21.49 4.48
N PRO A 117 -4.06 21.82 4.83
CA PRO A 117 -2.90 21.06 4.41
C PRO A 117 -3.00 19.58 4.79
N ILE A 118 -2.44 18.72 3.95
CA ILE A 118 -2.29 17.30 4.20
C ILE A 118 -0.81 16.92 4.26
N ILE A 119 -0.52 15.77 4.82
CA ILE A 119 0.79 15.13 4.70
C ILE A 119 0.71 13.99 3.71
N TYR A 120 1.53 14.05 2.68
CA TYR A 120 1.83 12.89 1.82
C TYR A 120 3.07 12.19 2.37
N GLN A 121 2.96 10.88 2.57
CA GLN A 121 4.03 10.05 3.11
C GLN A 121 4.24 8.81 2.26
N PRO A 122 5.28 8.78 1.41
CA PRO A 122 5.69 7.57 0.72
C PRO A 122 6.38 6.59 1.69
N VAL A 123 5.97 5.33 1.61
CA VAL A 123 6.49 4.22 2.42
C VAL A 123 6.82 3.06 1.49
N GLY A 124 7.88 2.33 1.74
CA GLY A 124 8.23 1.15 0.95
C GLY A 124 9.25 0.27 1.63
N ASP A 125 9.57 -0.84 0.97
CA ASP A 125 10.60 -1.79 1.41
C ASP A 125 10.42 -2.20 2.89
N ILE A 126 9.16 -2.51 3.29
CA ILE A 126 8.81 -2.89 4.66
C ILE A 126 9.38 -4.27 4.99
N HIS A 127 9.30 -5.21 4.03
CA HIS A 127 9.76 -6.59 4.19
C HIS A 127 9.16 -7.28 5.42
N MET A 128 7.86 -7.12 5.64
CA MET A 128 7.17 -7.72 6.78
C MET A 128 7.39 -9.24 6.82
N GLY A 129 7.80 -9.73 7.97
CA GLY A 129 8.16 -11.13 8.16
C GLY A 129 9.67 -11.40 8.10
N SER A 130 10.49 -10.43 7.69
CA SER A 130 11.96 -10.54 7.77
C SER A 130 12.46 -10.39 9.19
N ARG A 131 13.49 -11.19 9.55
CA ARG A 131 14.19 -11.06 10.85
C ARG A 131 15.02 -9.78 10.97
N PHE A 132 15.23 -9.07 9.88
CA PHE A 132 16.08 -7.88 9.81
C PHE A 132 15.28 -6.57 9.86
N VAL A 133 13.95 -6.66 9.92
CA VAL A 133 13.08 -5.50 10.15
C VAL A 133 13.20 -5.04 11.60
N CYS A 134 13.33 -3.74 11.81
CA CYS A 134 13.29 -3.13 13.13
C CYS A 134 11.85 -2.93 13.58
N TYR A 135 11.21 -3.98 14.07
CA TYR A 135 9.79 -3.99 14.43
C TYR A 135 9.39 -2.99 15.51
N PRO A 136 10.19 -2.73 16.56
CA PRO A 136 9.80 -1.74 17.57
C PRO A 136 9.65 -0.34 16.97
N GLU A 137 10.62 0.11 16.18
CA GLU A 137 10.62 1.43 15.55
C GLU A 137 9.58 1.50 14.42
N PHE A 138 9.42 0.43 13.64
CA PHE A 138 8.38 0.34 12.61
C PHE A 138 6.98 0.43 13.22
N ARG A 139 6.74 -0.30 14.30
CA ARG A 139 5.47 -0.24 15.04
C ARG A 139 5.20 1.18 15.55
N GLN A 140 6.18 1.81 16.18
CA GLN A 140 6.05 3.17 16.68
C GLN A 140 5.74 4.17 15.56
N ALA A 141 6.43 4.04 14.40
CA ALA A 141 6.15 4.85 13.23
C ALA A 141 4.70 4.67 12.74
N VAL A 142 4.24 3.42 12.58
CA VAL A 142 2.87 3.12 12.14
C VAL A 142 1.83 3.65 13.15
N GLU A 143 2.02 3.42 14.46
CA GLU A 143 1.12 3.94 15.50
C GLU A 143 1.02 5.47 15.46
N ARG A 144 2.14 6.17 15.31
CA ARG A 144 2.17 7.63 15.19
C ARG A 144 1.45 8.10 13.93
N MET A 145 1.76 7.47 12.81
CA MET A 145 1.13 7.76 11.53
C MET A 145 -0.39 7.59 11.59
N LEU A 146 -0.89 6.50 12.17
CA LEU A 146 -2.33 6.24 12.30
C LEU A 146 -3.02 7.24 13.24
N ALA A 147 -2.33 7.65 14.32
CA ALA A 147 -2.86 8.60 15.29
C ALA A 147 -2.94 10.03 14.73
N THR A 148 -2.11 10.38 13.74
CA THR A 148 -2.07 11.72 13.16
C THR A 148 -3.08 11.84 12.03
N PRO A 149 -4.03 12.79 12.08
CA PRO A 149 -5.01 12.98 11.02
C PRO A 149 -4.36 13.56 9.76
N ARG A 150 -5.05 13.43 8.64
CA ARG A 150 -4.65 14.02 7.33
C ARG A 150 -3.27 13.59 6.83
N ILE A 151 -2.77 12.42 7.26
CA ILE A 151 -1.63 11.75 6.63
C ILE A 151 -2.17 10.77 5.60
N TYR A 152 -1.62 10.81 4.39
CA TYR A 152 -1.97 9.95 3.26
C TYR A 152 -0.73 9.21 2.75
N TRP A 153 -0.92 7.95 2.37
CA TRP A 153 0.17 7.00 2.11
C TRP A 153 0.26 6.65 0.64
N GLY A 154 1.48 6.60 0.14
CA GLY A 154 1.80 5.87 -1.09
C GLY A 154 2.74 4.72 -0.76
N MET A 155 2.34 3.48 -1.10
CA MET A 155 3.15 2.29 -0.84
C MET A 155 4.03 1.97 -2.06
N HIS A 156 5.33 1.80 -1.82
CA HIS A 156 6.32 1.63 -2.89
C HIS A 156 6.88 0.22 -3.00
N GLY A 157 6.07 -0.78 -2.63
CA GLY A 157 6.36 -2.21 -2.82
C GLY A 157 7.26 -2.83 -1.77
N GLU A 158 7.46 -4.13 -1.91
CA GLU A 158 8.15 -5.00 -0.95
C GLU A 158 7.55 -4.92 0.45
N ASP A 159 6.21 -4.93 0.51
CA ASP A 159 5.43 -4.86 1.74
C ASP A 159 5.73 -6.08 2.62
N ILE A 160 5.93 -7.25 2.02
CA ILE A 160 6.32 -8.50 2.69
C ILE A 160 7.73 -8.97 2.24
N GLU A 161 8.42 -9.73 3.10
CA GLU A 161 9.70 -10.39 2.72
C GLU A 161 9.46 -11.43 1.62
N GLY A 162 8.29 -12.06 1.62
CA GLY A 162 7.92 -13.06 0.64
C GLY A 162 8.76 -14.32 0.73
N PHE A 163 8.80 -15.05 -0.36
CA PHE A 163 9.64 -16.22 -0.55
C PHE A 163 10.54 -15.99 -1.77
N ASN A 164 11.78 -15.63 -1.55
CA ASN A 164 12.73 -15.45 -2.64
C ASN A 164 13.06 -16.82 -3.25
N THR A 165 12.53 -17.07 -4.46
CA THR A 165 12.70 -18.35 -5.17
C THR A 165 13.96 -18.43 -6.00
N THR A 166 14.77 -17.39 -6.04
CA THR A 166 16.06 -17.48 -6.72
C THR A 166 16.95 -18.43 -5.94
N PHE A 167 17.32 -19.55 -6.56
CA PHE A 167 18.13 -20.65 -6.02
C PHE A 167 19.45 -20.24 -5.35
N ARG A 168 19.83 -18.98 -5.45
CA ARG A 168 21.02 -18.43 -4.81
C ARG A 168 20.83 -18.19 -3.32
N ASP A 169 19.58 -18.18 -2.82
CA ASP A 169 19.30 -17.86 -1.43
C ASP A 169 18.36 -18.88 -0.75
N ALA A 170 18.83 -20.14 -0.60
CA ALA A 170 18.29 -21.01 0.45
C ALA A 170 18.30 -20.32 1.85
N ARG A 171 19.10 -19.29 1.99
CA ARG A 171 19.15 -18.39 3.16
C ARG A 171 17.91 -17.52 3.31
N ALA A 172 17.13 -17.27 2.24
CA ALA A 172 15.90 -16.50 2.33
C ALA A 172 14.91 -17.14 3.33
N VAL A 173 14.83 -18.48 3.34
CA VAL A 173 14.01 -19.20 4.33
C VAL A 173 14.51 -18.97 5.76
N LEU A 174 15.81 -18.85 5.96
CA LEU A 174 16.43 -18.60 7.28
C LEU A 174 16.22 -17.14 7.73
N ASN A 175 15.87 -16.25 6.83
CA ASN A 175 15.64 -14.84 7.12
C ASN A 175 14.18 -14.55 7.50
N MET A 176 13.27 -15.49 7.29
CA MET A 176 11.86 -15.33 7.64
C MET A 176 11.60 -15.64 9.11
N LEU A 177 10.91 -14.76 9.81
CA LEU A 177 10.37 -15.01 11.16
C LEU A 177 9.07 -15.78 11.12
N VAL A 178 8.29 -15.59 10.05
CA VAL A 178 6.98 -16.20 9.87
C VAL A 178 6.78 -16.62 8.42
N GLN A 179 5.95 -17.63 8.21
CA GLN A 179 5.66 -18.16 6.88
C GLN A 179 4.98 -17.11 5.98
N PRO A 180 5.13 -17.18 4.65
CA PRO A 180 4.55 -16.22 3.70
C PRO A 180 3.03 -16.01 3.88
N LYS A 181 2.28 -17.05 4.22
CA LYS A 181 0.84 -16.94 4.53
C LYS A 181 0.58 -15.98 5.69
N ILE A 182 1.40 -16.04 6.74
CA ILE A 182 1.25 -15.13 7.90
C ILE A 182 1.70 -13.72 7.54
N GLN A 183 2.76 -13.57 6.74
CA GLN A 183 3.21 -12.28 6.23
C GLN A 183 2.09 -11.58 5.47
N ARG A 184 1.41 -12.29 4.57
CA ARG A 184 0.26 -11.77 3.83
C ARG A 184 -0.90 -11.34 4.75
N ILE A 185 -1.21 -12.13 5.80
CA ILE A 185 -2.25 -11.75 6.76
C ILE A 185 -1.88 -10.46 7.50
N LEU A 186 -0.61 -10.30 7.86
CA LEU A 186 -0.13 -9.09 8.53
C LEU A 186 -0.17 -7.89 7.59
N ASP A 187 0.25 -8.07 6.35
CA ASP A 187 0.20 -7.05 5.30
C ASP A 187 -1.24 -6.58 5.05
N ARG A 188 -2.17 -7.52 4.81
CA ARG A 188 -3.59 -7.21 4.69
C ARG A 188 -4.10 -6.34 5.84
N ARG A 189 -3.75 -6.68 7.08
CA ARG A 189 -4.16 -5.91 8.25
C ARG A 189 -3.56 -4.52 8.28
N LEU A 190 -2.30 -4.39 7.88
CA LEU A 190 -1.66 -3.09 7.76
C LEU A 190 -2.36 -2.24 6.69
N LEU A 191 -2.59 -2.78 5.50
CA LEU A 191 -3.28 -2.09 4.41
C LEU A 191 -4.71 -1.67 4.81
N GLU A 192 -5.44 -2.54 5.51
CA GLU A 192 -6.78 -2.21 6.05
C GLU A 192 -6.72 -1.06 7.06
N MET A 193 -5.73 -1.04 7.95
CA MET A 193 -5.56 0.08 8.89
C MET A 193 -5.19 1.39 8.16
N LEU A 194 -4.28 1.32 7.18
CA LEU A 194 -3.87 2.48 6.39
C LEU A 194 -5.01 2.98 5.48
N HIS A 195 -5.88 2.08 5.02
CA HIS A 195 -7.01 2.44 4.18
C HIS A 195 -8.17 3.07 4.96
N GLN A 196 -8.21 2.94 6.30
CA GLN A 196 -9.22 3.63 7.10
C GLN A 196 -9.24 5.13 6.75
N ASP A 197 -10.45 5.66 6.57
CA ASP A 197 -10.68 7.05 6.17
C ASP A 197 -10.12 7.41 4.77
N GLY A 198 -9.90 6.41 3.89
CA GLY A 198 -9.42 6.63 2.52
C GLY A 198 -7.97 7.14 2.43
N ARG A 199 -7.15 6.90 3.47
CA ARG A 199 -5.78 7.45 3.55
C ARG A 199 -4.74 6.70 2.74
N LEU A 200 -4.99 5.47 2.31
CA LEU A 200 -4.14 4.73 1.39
C LEU A 200 -4.45 5.12 -0.06
N LEU A 201 -3.53 5.81 -0.70
CA LEU A 201 -3.72 6.39 -2.03
C LEU A 201 -3.45 5.39 -3.16
N TYR A 202 -2.35 4.64 -3.04
CA TYR A 202 -1.91 3.67 -4.03
C TYR A 202 -0.87 2.71 -3.46
N GLY A 203 -0.65 1.61 -4.18
CA GLY A 203 0.49 0.71 -4.01
C GLY A 203 1.25 0.48 -5.31
N CYS A 204 2.52 0.17 -5.19
CA CYS A 204 3.37 -0.27 -6.29
C CYS A 204 3.79 -1.72 -6.06
N ALA A 205 3.83 -2.52 -7.11
CA ALA A 205 4.36 -3.87 -7.04
C ALA A 205 5.83 -3.85 -6.64
N GLY A 206 6.21 -4.71 -5.71
CA GLY A 206 7.60 -4.95 -5.37
C GLY A 206 8.34 -5.76 -6.44
N THR A 207 9.55 -6.23 -6.10
CA THR A 207 10.30 -7.12 -6.97
C THR A 207 9.58 -8.47 -7.08
N PRO A 208 9.34 -9.02 -8.28
CA PRO A 208 8.60 -10.28 -8.45
C PRO A 208 9.16 -11.46 -7.65
N SER A 209 10.45 -11.42 -7.32
CA SER A 209 11.10 -12.45 -6.50
C SER A 209 10.61 -12.51 -5.05
N HIS A 210 10.11 -11.40 -4.50
CA HIS A 210 9.58 -11.33 -3.15
C HIS A 210 8.08 -11.66 -3.09
N GLY A 211 7.34 -11.49 -4.18
CA GLY A 211 5.89 -11.61 -4.23
C GLY A 211 5.35 -13.02 -4.49
N VAL A 212 6.19 -14.07 -4.53
CA VAL A 212 5.74 -15.43 -4.94
C VAL A 212 5.19 -15.48 -6.39
N VAL A 213 5.03 -14.33 -7.05
CA VAL A 213 4.50 -14.18 -8.42
C VAL A 213 5.18 -15.14 -9.40
N GLN A 214 6.48 -15.30 -9.28
CA GLN A 214 7.27 -16.19 -10.14
C GLN A 214 6.90 -17.67 -9.99
N VAL A 215 6.31 -18.06 -8.85
CA VAL A 215 5.98 -19.47 -8.57
C VAL A 215 4.56 -19.80 -8.95
N ILE A 216 3.63 -18.90 -8.63
CA ILE A 216 2.19 -19.15 -8.80
C ILE A 216 1.58 -18.35 -9.96
N GLY A 217 2.34 -17.43 -10.57
CA GLY A 217 1.86 -16.61 -11.69
C GLY A 217 0.83 -15.53 -11.29
N GLN A 218 0.62 -15.30 -9.99
CA GLN A 218 -0.35 -14.35 -9.47
C GLN A 218 0.30 -13.44 -8.43
N ASP A 219 0.01 -12.14 -8.48
CA ASP A 219 0.45 -11.18 -7.47
C ASP A 219 -0.60 -11.08 -6.35
N LEU A 220 -0.32 -11.79 -5.26
CA LEU A 220 -1.22 -11.83 -4.10
C LEU A 220 -1.33 -10.49 -3.36
N ILE A 221 -0.39 -9.57 -3.57
CA ILE A 221 -0.44 -8.21 -3.00
C ILE A 221 -1.39 -7.36 -3.83
N GLN A 222 -1.37 -7.51 -5.17
CA GLN A 222 -2.34 -6.87 -6.06
C GLN A 222 -3.79 -7.17 -5.66
N ASP A 223 -4.10 -8.44 -5.31
CA ASP A 223 -5.43 -8.85 -4.87
C ASP A 223 -5.91 -8.02 -3.64
N GLU A 224 -5.00 -7.70 -2.70
CA GLU A 224 -5.38 -6.92 -1.51
C GLU A 224 -5.72 -5.46 -1.87
N TYR A 225 -4.96 -4.84 -2.79
CA TYR A 225 -5.26 -3.48 -3.26
C TYR A 225 -6.55 -3.44 -4.08
N GLN A 226 -6.79 -4.43 -4.93
CA GLN A 226 -8.05 -4.56 -5.69
C GLN A 226 -9.25 -4.69 -4.75
N ARG A 227 -9.15 -5.53 -3.71
CA ARG A 227 -10.19 -5.70 -2.68
C ARG A 227 -10.51 -4.40 -1.95
N LEU A 228 -9.52 -3.54 -1.75
CA LEU A 228 -9.67 -2.24 -1.11
C LEU A 228 -10.07 -1.14 -2.09
N HIS A 229 -10.19 -1.43 -3.40
CA HIS A 229 -10.41 -0.45 -4.47
C HIS A 229 -9.36 0.67 -4.48
N VAL A 230 -8.12 0.33 -4.19
CA VAL A 230 -6.96 1.23 -4.18
C VAL A 230 -6.14 0.98 -5.45
N TRP A 231 -5.59 2.04 -6.02
CA TRP A 231 -4.71 1.95 -7.19
C TRP A 231 -3.51 1.05 -6.91
N TYR A 232 -3.20 0.14 -7.84
CA TYR A 232 -2.02 -0.70 -7.78
C TYR A 232 -1.26 -0.65 -9.10
N PHE A 233 0.02 -0.34 -9.04
CA PHE A 233 0.87 -0.14 -10.20
C PHE A 233 1.95 -1.22 -10.28
N VAL A 234 1.87 -2.06 -11.30
CA VAL A 234 2.83 -3.16 -11.51
C VAL A 234 4.21 -2.64 -11.94
N GLY A 235 4.27 -1.46 -12.53
CA GLY A 235 5.50 -0.82 -12.97
C GLY A 235 5.60 0.65 -12.55
N LYS A 236 6.32 1.45 -13.34
CA LYS A 236 6.28 2.90 -13.20
C LYS A 236 4.94 3.44 -13.70
N ALA A 237 4.36 4.38 -12.97
CA ALA A 237 3.09 5.00 -13.30
C ALA A 237 3.08 6.49 -12.98
N ILE A 238 2.14 7.19 -13.59
CA ILE A 238 1.80 8.58 -13.22
C ILE A 238 0.59 8.53 -12.30
N PHE A 239 0.75 9.08 -11.12
CA PHE A 239 -0.32 9.25 -10.16
C PHE A 239 -0.61 10.74 -9.96
N ILE A 240 -1.86 11.13 -10.14
CA ILE A 240 -2.32 12.50 -9.93
C ILE A 240 -3.08 12.56 -8.61
N LEU A 241 -2.69 13.48 -7.73
CA LEU A 241 -3.35 13.75 -6.48
C LEU A 241 -3.91 15.16 -6.47
N ASP A 242 -5.24 15.26 -6.52
CA ASP A 242 -5.93 16.52 -6.30
C ASP A 242 -6.11 16.74 -4.80
N VAL A 243 -5.66 17.89 -4.29
CA VAL A 243 -5.78 18.29 -2.88
C VAL A 243 -6.48 19.64 -2.85
N GLY A 244 -7.75 19.66 -2.46
CA GLY A 244 -8.56 20.87 -2.52
C GLY A 244 -8.67 21.42 -3.94
N GLN A 245 -8.04 22.56 -4.21
CA GLN A 245 -8.02 23.23 -5.53
C GLN A 245 -6.74 22.93 -6.34
N GLU A 246 -5.74 22.32 -5.71
CA GLU A 246 -4.43 22.09 -6.31
C GLU A 246 -4.29 20.65 -6.82
N THR A 247 -3.44 20.48 -7.82
CA THR A 247 -3.15 19.19 -8.45
C THR A 247 -1.66 18.91 -8.40
N TYR A 248 -1.29 17.77 -7.83
CA TYR A 248 0.09 17.31 -7.72
C TYR A 248 0.32 16.11 -8.62
N VAL A 249 1.36 16.17 -9.45
CA VAL A 249 1.72 15.11 -10.40
C VAL A 249 2.88 14.31 -9.84
N MET A 250 2.68 13.01 -9.69
CA MET A 250 3.66 12.11 -9.12
C MET A 250 4.03 11.03 -10.13
N MET A 251 5.30 10.79 -10.36
CA MET A 251 5.76 9.57 -10.98
C MET A 251 6.18 8.60 -9.89
N VAL A 252 5.55 7.44 -9.87
CA VAL A 252 5.68 6.45 -8.80
C VAL A 252 6.08 5.07 -9.35
N GLY A 253 6.76 4.29 -8.54
CA GLY A 253 7.11 2.92 -8.84
C GLY A 253 8.02 2.35 -7.77
N HIS A 254 8.11 1.02 -7.66
CA HIS A 254 9.05 0.41 -6.74
C HIS A 254 10.49 0.59 -7.23
N ARG A 255 10.76 0.26 -8.49
CA ARG A 255 12.07 0.33 -9.10
C ARG A 255 12.08 1.19 -10.35
N LEU A 256 12.94 2.21 -10.36
CA LEU A 256 13.22 3.01 -11.55
C LEU A 256 14.58 2.59 -12.16
N PRO A 257 14.71 2.62 -13.50
CA PRO A 257 15.99 2.28 -14.17
C PRO A 257 17.10 3.27 -13.86
N GLY A 258 18.33 2.78 -13.73
CA GLY A 258 19.52 3.64 -13.64
C GLY A 258 19.97 3.93 -12.21
N THR A 259 19.96 2.92 -11.32
CA THR A 259 20.54 3.06 -9.97
C THR A 259 22.05 3.36 -10.00
N SER A 260 22.52 4.14 -9.05
CA SER A 260 23.92 4.49 -8.86
C SER A 260 24.34 4.27 -7.41
N ILE A 261 25.58 3.81 -7.23
CA ILE A 261 26.16 3.65 -5.88
C ILE A 261 26.57 4.99 -5.25
N TYR A 262 26.72 6.04 -6.07
CA TYR A 262 27.19 7.37 -5.64
C TYR A 262 26.05 8.35 -5.38
N ASN A 263 24.91 8.15 -6.02
CA ASN A 263 23.74 9.03 -5.87
C ASN A 263 22.48 8.20 -5.77
N PRO A 264 21.86 8.12 -4.59
CA PRO A 264 20.62 7.35 -4.38
C PRO A 264 19.44 7.86 -5.23
N ASN A 265 19.47 9.13 -5.66
CA ASN A 265 18.43 9.73 -6.49
C ASN A 265 18.77 9.72 -8.00
N HIS A 266 19.78 9.01 -8.45
CA HIS A 266 20.15 8.98 -9.87
C HIS A 266 19.04 8.45 -10.77
N ALA A 267 18.33 7.41 -10.34
CA ALA A 267 17.21 6.84 -11.09
C ALA A 267 16.06 7.84 -11.23
N GLN A 268 15.76 8.60 -10.17
CA GLN A 268 14.72 9.63 -10.15
C GLN A 268 15.10 10.82 -11.04
N ILE A 269 16.37 11.27 -11.04
CA ILE A 269 16.84 12.31 -11.97
C ILE A 269 16.66 11.86 -13.42
N ARG A 270 17.02 10.62 -13.73
CA ARG A 270 16.82 10.06 -15.05
C ARG A 270 15.35 10.03 -15.45
N ALA A 271 14.48 9.58 -14.55
CA ALA A 271 13.04 9.54 -14.80
C ALA A 271 12.46 10.94 -15.01
N LEU A 272 12.90 11.95 -14.25
CA LEU A 272 12.53 13.34 -14.47
C LEU A 272 12.91 13.81 -15.88
N LEU A 273 14.13 13.54 -16.32
CA LEU A 273 14.63 14.06 -17.59
C LEU A 273 14.02 13.39 -18.82
N TYR A 274 13.64 12.11 -18.71
CA TYR A 274 13.26 11.30 -19.87
C TYR A 274 11.82 10.79 -19.86
N ASP A 275 11.23 10.63 -18.68
CA ASP A 275 9.92 9.98 -18.55
C ASP A 275 8.81 10.97 -18.15
N CYS A 276 9.05 11.85 -17.17
CA CYS A 276 8.03 12.79 -16.67
C CYS A 276 8.64 14.14 -16.21
N PRO A 277 8.96 15.05 -17.13
CA PRO A 277 9.61 16.33 -16.80
C PRO A 277 8.71 17.32 -16.04
N VAL A 278 7.42 17.05 -15.96
CA VAL A 278 6.42 17.92 -15.28
C VAL A 278 6.04 17.40 -13.89
N ALA A 279 6.70 16.36 -13.39
CA ALA A 279 6.35 15.78 -12.10
C ALA A 279 6.76 16.69 -10.94
N ASP A 280 5.87 16.83 -9.96
CA ASP A 280 6.17 17.42 -8.64
C ASP A 280 6.97 16.46 -7.78
N PHE A 281 6.68 15.18 -7.93
CA PHE A 281 7.39 14.09 -7.24
C PHE A 281 7.84 13.01 -8.20
N ILE A 282 9.03 12.48 -7.96
CA ILE A 282 9.45 11.19 -8.50
C ILE A 282 9.89 10.32 -7.34
N VAL A 283 9.14 9.26 -7.09
CA VAL A 283 9.28 8.42 -5.89
C VAL A 283 9.52 6.96 -6.28
N SER A 284 10.53 6.37 -5.66
CA SER A 284 10.78 4.93 -5.77
C SER A 284 11.44 4.37 -4.50
N GLY A 285 11.53 3.04 -4.40
CA GLY A 285 12.20 2.29 -3.34
C GLY A 285 13.30 1.38 -3.87
N HIS A 286 13.29 0.10 -3.48
CA HIS A 286 14.12 -1.00 -3.94
C HIS A 286 15.58 -1.00 -3.47
N THR A 287 16.20 0.15 -3.34
CA THR A 287 17.63 0.21 -2.99
C THR A 287 17.90 0.15 -1.50
N HIS A 288 16.88 0.22 -0.67
CA HIS A 288 16.93 0.31 0.80
C HIS A 288 17.73 1.53 1.31
N GLN A 289 18.11 2.43 0.41
CA GLN A 289 18.84 3.65 0.73
C GLN A 289 17.85 4.81 0.69
N TYR A 290 17.77 5.52 1.79
CA TYR A 290 17.06 6.77 1.77
C TYR A 290 17.82 7.82 0.94
N GLY A 291 17.08 8.55 0.10
CA GLY A 291 17.60 9.66 -0.66
C GLY A 291 16.53 10.71 -0.91
N TYR A 292 16.88 11.96 -0.69
CA TYR A 292 16.04 13.09 -1.01
C TYR A 292 16.84 14.20 -1.69
N GLN A 293 16.27 14.75 -2.75
CA GLN A 293 16.85 15.90 -3.45
C GLN A 293 15.72 16.74 -4.06
N GLU A 294 15.77 18.06 -3.86
CA GLU A 294 15.02 18.98 -4.68
C GLU A 294 15.80 19.23 -5.97
N TYR A 295 15.11 19.06 -7.08
CA TYR A 295 15.68 19.33 -8.39
C TYR A 295 14.95 20.51 -9.04
N MET A 296 15.68 21.60 -9.27
CA MET A 296 15.15 22.77 -9.97
C MET A 296 15.53 22.72 -11.42
N HIS A 297 14.56 22.86 -12.29
CA HIS A 297 14.78 22.92 -13.73
C HIS A 297 13.90 23.98 -14.37
N HIS A 298 14.36 24.49 -15.49
CA HIS A 298 13.60 25.46 -16.26
C HIS A 298 12.68 24.73 -17.25
N GLU A 299 11.42 25.07 -17.24
CA GLU A 299 10.52 24.69 -18.31
C GLU A 299 10.70 25.68 -19.46
N LEU A 300 10.96 25.14 -20.65
CA LEU A 300 11.02 25.94 -21.86
C LEU A 300 9.62 26.34 -22.36
N ALA A 301 8.96 27.21 -21.60
CA ALA A 301 7.69 27.79 -21.99
C ALA A 301 7.97 28.96 -23.01
N PHE A 302 8.03 28.64 -24.30
CA PHE A 302 8.32 29.63 -25.33
C PHE A 302 7.25 30.71 -25.50
N GLN A 303 6.11 30.63 -24.82
CA GLN A 303 4.96 31.50 -25.12
C GLN A 303 4.96 32.86 -24.41
N ALA A 304 5.79 33.11 -23.42
CA ALA A 304 5.68 34.33 -22.61
C ALA A 304 7.02 35.06 -22.34
N GLY A 305 8.14 34.58 -22.85
CA GLY A 305 9.45 35.16 -22.50
C GLY A 305 9.87 34.98 -21.02
N VAL A 306 9.13 34.19 -20.30
CA VAL A 306 9.39 33.80 -18.89
C VAL A 306 9.81 32.35 -18.85
N MET A 307 10.91 32.05 -18.18
CA MET A 307 11.30 30.66 -17.87
C MET A 307 10.82 30.34 -16.45
N PRO A 308 9.68 29.68 -16.26
CA PRO A 308 9.29 29.22 -14.94
C PRO A 308 10.31 28.21 -14.42
N ILE A 309 10.64 28.32 -13.14
CA ILE A 309 11.47 27.34 -12.46
C ILE A 309 10.52 26.31 -11.85
N ASN A 310 10.55 25.11 -12.38
CA ASN A 310 9.85 23.97 -11.79
C ASN A 310 10.73 23.31 -10.74
N ARG A 311 10.10 22.90 -9.65
CA ARG A 311 10.75 22.22 -8.56
C ARG A 311 10.16 20.81 -8.44
N THR A 312 11.00 19.81 -8.55
CA THR A 312 10.62 18.39 -8.41
C THR A 312 11.29 17.80 -7.19
N HIS A 313 10.52 17.11 -6.39
CA HIS A 313 10.99 16.37 -5.22
C HIS A 313 11.35 14.94 -5.63
N LEU A 314 12.63 14.63 -5.65
CA LEU A 314 13.17 13.32 -5.97
C LEU A 314 13.33 12.52 -4.66
N VAL A 315 12.62 11.40 -4.55
CA VAL A 315 12.54 10.62 -3.32
C VAL A 315 12.89 9.17 -3.60
N ASN A 316 13.90 8.68 -2.92
CA ASN A 316 14.13 7.26 -2.76
C ASN A 316 13.74 6.90 -1.33
N VAL A 317 12.66 6.12 -1.16
CA VAL A 317 12.17 5.77 0.18
C VAL A 317 13.15 4.87 0.90
N GLY A 318 13.24 4.99 2.20
CA GLY A 318 14.02 4.10 3.04
C GLY A 318 13.40 2.71 3.15
N THR A 319 13.82 1.95 4.12
CA THR A 319 13.32 0.58 4.39
C THR A 319 13.13 0.35 5.88
N ALA A 320 12.16 -0.47 6.26
CA ALA A 320 12.07 -0.94 7.64
C ALA A 320 13.11 -2.04 7.96
N LYS A 321 13.78 -2.59 6.94
CA LYS A 321 14.81 -3.63 7.04
C LYS A 321 16.19 -3.01 7.29
N THR A 322 16.47 -2.64 8.54
CA THR A 322 17.68 -1.94 8.95
C THR A 322 18.71 -2.82 9.63
N GLY A 323 18.37 -4.09 9.91
CA GLY A 323 19.27 -5.06 10.53
C GLY A 323 20.42 -5.52 9.61
N PRO A 324 21.38 -6.28 10.14
CA PRO A 324 22.56 -6.74 9.41
C PRO A 324 22.20 -7.86 8.42
N ASP A 325 21.44 -7.54 7.40
CA ASP A 325 21.07 -8.44 6.31
C ASP A 325 22.35 -8.86 5.54
N PRO A 326 22.57 -10.16 5.31
CA PRO A 326 23.70 -10.66 4.53
C PRO A 326 23.81 -10.03 3.13
N TYR A 327 22.68 -9.70 2.49
CA TYR A 327 22.69 -9.00 1.20
C TYR A 327 23.20 -7.56 1.35
N ALA A 328 22.70 -6.83 2.35
CA ALA A 328 23.15 -5.48 2.64
C ALA A 328 24.63 -5.45 3.02
N LEU A 329 25.09 -6.39 3.85
CA LEU A 329 26.48 -6.51 4.24
C LEU A 329 27.40 -6.82 3.05
N SER A 330 26.97 -7.68 2.12
CA SER A 330 27.76 -8.02 0.91
C SER A 330 27.90 -6.85 -0.06
N ASN A 331 26.93 -5.92 -0.04
CA ASN A 331 26.89 -4.77 -0.94
C ASN A 331 27.29 -3.44 -0.25
N TRP A 332 27.77 -3.49 1.01
CA TRP A 332 28.12 -2.31 1.82
C TRP A 332 26.95 -1.30 1.95
N ARG A 333 25.72 -1.78 1.93
CA ARG A 333 24.51 -0.97 2.02
C ARG A 333 23.75 -1.31 3.28
N GLN A 334 23.65 -0.37 4.17
CA GLN A 334 22.78 -0.49 5.34
C GLN A 334 21.46 0.23 5.03
N GLY A 335 20.34 -0.44 5.30
CA GLY A 335 19.02 0.16 5.19
C GLY A 335 18.85 1.27 6.21
N VAL A 336 18.10 2.29 5.84
CA VAL A 336 17.72 3.39 6.72
C VAL A 336 16.21 3.44 6.79
N MET A 337 15.67 3.37 8.01
CA MET A 337 14.23 3.54 8.22
C MET A 337 13.89 5.03 8.23
N GLU A 338 13.58 5.52 7.06
CA GLU A 338 13.15 6.90 6.85
C GLU A 338 11.93 6.88 5.93
N PHE A 339 10.82 7.34 6.45
CA PHE A 339 9.57 7.54 5.69
C PHE A 339 9.33 9.03 5.58
N PRO A 340 9.79 9.66 4.48
CA PRO A 340 9.76 11.10 4.34
C PRO A 340 8.33 11.64 4.29
N GLN A 341 8.14 12.84 4.79
CA GLN A 341 6.85 13.48 4.90
C GLN A 341 6.86 14.81 4.16
N PHE A 342 5.77 15.08 3.45
CA PHE A 342 5.62 16.29 2.64
C PHE A 342 4.27 16.93 2.89
N VAL A 343 4.27 18.21 3.24
CA VAL A 343 3.04 19.02 3.31
C VAL A 343 2.61 19.37 1.90
N LEU A 344 1.37 19.10 1.57
CA LEU A 344 0.70 19.54 0.34
C LEU A 344 -0.42 20.51 0.72
N TYR A 345 -0.44 21.68 0.08
CA TYR A 345 -1.41 22.72 0.38
C TYR A 345 -2.61 22.64 -0.58
N PRO A 346 -3.85 22.84 -0.10
CA PRO A 346 -5.05 22.76 -0.93
C PRO A 346 -5.37 24.04 -1.71
N ASP A 347 -4.75 25.17 -1.37
CA ASP A 347 -5.06 26.54 -1.84
C ASP A 347 -3.93 27.16 -2.66
N ARG A 348 -2.78 26.50 -2.72
CA ARG A 348 -1.59 26.94 -3.48
C ARG A 348 -0.71 25.77 -3.82
N HIS A 349 -0.08 25.81 -4.99
CA HIS A 349 0.84 24.78 -5.44
C HIS A 349 2.18 24.89 -4.73
N GLU A 350 2.23 24.43 -3.51
CA GLU A 350 3.42 24.45 -2.66
C GLU A 350 3.62 23.11 -1.98
N ILE A 351 4.87 22.64 -1.97
CA ILE A 351 5.28 21.40 -1.30
C ILE A 351 6.38 21.76 -0.30
N LYS A 352 6.24 21.29 0.93
CA LYS A 352 7.28 21.43 1.97
C LYS A 352 7.67 20.08 2.52
N ARG A 353 8.95 19.78 2.53
CA ARG A 353 9.45 18.62 3.26
C ARG A 353 9.39 18.90 4.77
N VAL A 354 8.95 17.92 5.51
CA VAL A 354 8.92 17.89 6.97
C VAL A 354 10.09 17.06 7.48
N TYR A 355 10.75 17.52 8.54
CA TYR A 355 11.95 16.88 9.09
C TYR A 355 11.72 16.17 10.43
N GLY A 356 10.53 16.26 10.99
CA GLY A 356 10.19 15.63 12.26
C GLY A 356 8.70 15.75 12.59
N TRP A 357 8.27 15.01 13.58
CA TRP A 357 6.86 14.98 13.98
C TRP A 357 6.37 16.31 14.59
N GLU A 358 7.28 17.07 15.22
CA GLU A 358 6.96 18.42 15.71
C GLU A 358 6.57 19.35 14.56
N ASP A 359 7.27 19.24 13.42
CA ASP A 359 6.90 19.98 12.21
C ASP A 359 5.55 19.52 11.64
N VAL A 360 5.27 18.20 11.66
CA VAL A 360 3.96 17.67 11.23
C VAL A 360 2.83 18.29 12.04
N ASP A 361 2.94 18.27 13.36
CA ASP A 361 1.94 18.81 14.25
C ASP A 361 1.74 20.32 13.98
N HIS A 362 2.82 21.07 13.78
CA HIS A 362 2.79 22.49 13.42
C HIS A 362 2.07 22.75 12.08
N TYR A 363 2.43 22.02 11.00
CA TYR A 363 1.81 22.23 9.68
C TYR A 363 0.35 21.77 9.62
N LEU A 364 0.00 20.77 10.40
CA LEU A 364 -1.38 20.31 10.50
C LEU A 364 -2.21 21.13 11.51
N GLU A 365 -1.60 22.11 12.21
CA GLU A 365 -2.26 22.90 13.25
C GLU A 365 -2.95 22.01 14.29
N LEU A 366 -2.21 21.01 14.75
CA LEU A 366 -2.67 20.12 15.82
C LEU A 366 -2.20 20.70 17.16
N ASP A 367 -3.16 20.89 18.09
CA ASP A 367 -2.92 21.37 19.45
C ASP A 367 -2.23 20.31 20.34
#